data_e6a1da84902d359f41f9088bd82c1dbb
#
_entry.id   e6a1da84902d359f41f9088bd82c1dbb
#
_cell.length_a   1.000
_cell.length_b   1.000
_cell.length_c   1.000
_cell.angle_alpha   90.00
_cell.angle_beta   90.00
_cell.angle_gamma   90.00
#
_symmetry.space_group_name_H-M   'P 1'
#
loop_
_entity.id
_entity.type
_entity.pdbx_description
1 polymer ?
#
loop_
_entity_poly.entity_id
_entity_poly.type
_entity_poly.pdbx_seq_one_letter_code
_entity_poly.pdbx_strand_id
1 'polypeptide(L)'
;MNELENLVIYKKYTDMMYYFYNLLDKYPKSESNGLVSEIKYNLYLGLVSIINSYKSYDSKIKYLNELDVHLKVLKVLVRISYRKKYITGKNYGACSRKIGDVNNIMFGWIYKCQKR
;
A
#
# COMPACT_ATOMS: atom_id res chain seq x y z
N MET A 1 -13.91 16.30 9.80
CA MET A 1 -13.28 15.12 9.21
C MET A 1 -14.36 14.26 8.56
N ASN A 2 -14.17 13.82 7.34
CA ASN A 2 -15.18 13.01 6.64
C ASN A 2 -15.07 11.54 7.02
N GLU A 3 -16.06 10.75 6.63
CA GLU A 3 -16.11 9.32 6.95
C GLU A 3 -14.93 8.54 6.35
N LEU A 4 -14.46 8.94 5.16
CA LEU A 4 -13.31 8.29 4.51
C LEU A 4 -12.08 8.35 5.42
N GLU A 5 -11.79 9.53 5.98
CA GLU A 5 -10.62 9.73 6.83
C GLU A 5 -10.71 8.92 8.13
N ASN A 6 -11.93 8.53 8.54
CA ASN A 6 -12.15 7.72 9.74
C ASN A 6 -12.02 6.22 9.49
N LEU A 7 -11.95 5.78 8.23
CA LEU A 7 -11.79 4.36 7.95
C LEU A 7 -10.42 3.86 8.37
N VAL A 8 -10.40 2.71 9.05
CA VAL A 8 -9.16 2.13 9.54
C VAL A 8 -8.19 1.85 8.38
N ILE A 9 -8.69 1.32 7.26
CA ILE A 9 -7.83 1.01 6.12
C ILE A 9 -7.18 2.27 5.55
N TYR A 10 -7.94 3.38 5.49
CA TYR A 10 -7.40 4.65 5.02
C TYR A 10 -6.28 5.15 5.93
N LYS A 11 -6.51 5.11 7.24
CA LYS A 11 -5.50 5.56 8.22
C LYS A 11 -4.23 4.72 8.14
N LYS A 12 -4.38 3.40 8.13
CA LYS A 12 -3.25 2.48 8.05
C LYS A 12 -2.48 2.65 6.73
N TYR A 13 -3.21 2.83 5.64
CA TYR A 13 -2.59 3.00 4.34
C TYR A 13 -1.82 4.30 4.24
N THR A 14 -2.41 5.41 4.68
CA THR A 14 -1.73 6.71 4.63
C THR A 14 -0.52 6.75 5.56
N ASP A 15 -0.60 6.13 6.74
CA ASP A 15 0.56 5.99 7.63
C ASP A 15 1.68 5.22 6.94
N MET A 16 1.34 4.15 6.23
CA MET A 16 2.30 3.38 5.45
C MET A 16 2.94 4.25 4.36
N MET A 17 2.14 5.06 3.66
CA MET A 17 2.66 5.99 2.65
C MET A 17 3.68 6.97 3.23
N TYR A 18 3.38 7.56 4.39
CA TYR A 18 4.31 8.47 5.05
C TYR A 18 5.63 7.78 5.37
N TYR A 19 5.56 6.56 5.87
CA TYR A 19 6.77 5.78 6.17
C TYR A 19 7.60 5.55 4.90
N PHE A 20 6.94 5.12 3.82
CA PHE A 20 7.63 4.86 2.55
C PHE A 20 8.26 6.12 1.97
N TYR A 21 7.53 7.24 1.98
CA TYR A 21 8.05 8.48 1.41
C TYR A 21 9.33 8.92 2.14
N ASN A 22 9.35 8.81 3.46
CA ASN A 22 10.56 9.12 4.24
C ASN A 22 11.70 8.16 3.90
N LEU A 23 11.38 6.87 3.76
CA LEU A 23 12.38 5.85 3.44
C LEU A 23 12.97 6.07 2.04
N LEU A 24 12.14 6.42 1.06
CA LEU A 24 12.55 6.62 -0.32
C LEU A 24 13.52 7.78 -0.49
N ASP A 25 13.51 8.77 0.40
CA ASP A 25 14.47 9.87 0.37
C ASP A 25 15.91 9.38 0.53
N LYS A 26 16.10 8.20 1.08
CA LYS A 26 17.43 7.62 1.32
C LYS A 26 17.91 6.75 0.15
N TYR A 27 17.09 6.53 -0.86
CA TYR A 27 17.48 5.72 -2.02
C TYR A 27 18.49 6.48 -2.90
N PRO A 28 19.32 5.76 -3.66
CA PRO A 28 20.25 6.42 -4.60
C PRO A 28 19.48 7.26 -5.62
N LYS A 29 20.05 8.40 -6.01
CA LYS A 29 19.45 9.27 -7.03
C LYS A 29 19.23 8.55 -8.36
N SER A 30 20.05 7.55 -8.67
CA SER A 30 19.90 6.74 -9.87
C SER A 30 18.57 5.99 -9.92
N GLU A 31 17.91 5.80 -8.77
CA GLU A 31 16.61 5.12 -8.71
C GLU A 31 15.42 6.07 -8.71
N SER A 32 15.64 7.36 -8.89
CA SER A 32 14.55 8.35 -8.88
C SER A 32 13.49 8.04 -9.94
N ASN A 33 13.90 7.60 -11.13
CA ASN A 33 12.97 7.19 -12.20
C ASN A 33 12.81 5.67 -12.30
N GLY A 34 13.34 4.94 -11.33
CA GLY A 34 13.23 3.49 -11.22
C GLY A 34 12.40 3.09 -10.03
N LEU A 35 13.03 2.41 -9.05
CA LEU A 35 12.34 1.89 -7.87
C LEU A 35 11.56 2.96 -7.10
N VAL A 36 12.13 4.16 -6.93
CA VAL A 36 11.44 5.24 -6.21
C VAL A 36 10.14 5.60 -6.89
N SER A 37 10.19 5.83 -8.20
CA SER A 37 9.01 6.18 -8.99
C SER A 37 7.97 5.06 -8.98
N GLU A 38 8.42 3.80 -9.15
CA GLU A 38 7.53 2.65 -9.17
C GLU A 38 6.82 2.43 -7.83
N ILE A 39 7.55 2.57 -6.73
CA ILE A 39 6.97 2.44 -5.38
C ILE A 39 5.93 3.53 -5.15
N LYS A 40 6.28 4.79 -5.46
CA LYS A 40 5.35 5.90 -5.29
C LYS A 40 4.09 5.72 -6.13
N TYR A 41 4.24 5.25 -7.37
CA TYR A 41 3.10 5.03 -8.26
C TYR A 41 2.17 3.94 -7.73
N ASN A 42 2.73 2.84 -7.24
CA ASN A 42 1.93 1.77 -6.65
C ASN A 42 1.21 2.23 -5.38
N LEU A 43 1.88 3.01 -4.54
CA LEU A 43 1.25 3.59 -3.36
C LEU A 43 0.08 4.49 -3.74
N TYR A 44 0.27 5.32 -4.75
CA TYR A 44 -0.76 6.21 -5.26
C TYR A 44 -1.97 5.43 -5.78
N LEU A 45 -1.73 4.43 -6.62
CA LEU A 45 -2.82 3.62 -7.18
C LEU A 45 -3.58 2.86 -6.11
N GLY A 46 -2.88 2.36 -5.09
CA GLY A 46 -3.54 1.69 -3.97
C GLY A 46 -4.45 2.63 -3.19
N LEU A 47 -4.02 3.88 -2.99
CA LEU A 47 -4.86 4.89 -2.35
C LEU A 47 -6.11 5.18 -3.19
N VAL A 48 -5.95 5.32 -4.50
CA VAL A 48 -7.07 5.52 -5.42
C VAL A 48 -8.07 4.35 -5.30
N SER A 49 -7.57 3.12 -5.22
CA SER A 49 -8.43 1.94 -5.06
C SER A 49 -9.21 1.98 -3.75
N ILE A 50 -8.59 2.41 -2.65
CA ILE A 50 -9.28 2.55 -1.35
C ILE A 50 -10.41 3.58 -1.46
N ILE A 51 -10.12 4.74 -2.05
CA ILE A 51 -11.12 5.80 -2.20
C ILE A 51 -12.26 5.32 -3.09
N ASN A 52 -11.96 4.65 -4.19
CA ASN A 52 -12.98 4.11 -5.08
C ASN A 52 -13.83 3.05 -4.38
N SER A 53 -13.23 2.19 -3.55
CA SER A 53 -13.98 1.19 -2.79
C SER A 53 -14.94 1.82 -1.78
N TYR A 54 -14.54 2.94 -1.20
CA TYR A 54 -15.38 3.71 -0.28
C TYR A 54 -16.57 4.33 -1.01
N LYS A 55 -16.34 4.89 -2.20
CA LYS A 55 -17.35 5.65 -2.93
C LYS A 55 -18.29 4.77 -3.75
N SER A 56 -17.94 3.52 -4.03
CA SER A 56 -18.70 2.66 -4.91
C SER A 56 -19.24 1.45 -4.15
N TYR A 57 -20.54 1.47 -3.84
CA TYR A 57 -21.18 0.38 -3.11
C TYR A 57 -21.15 -0.93 -3.91
N ASP A 58 -21.52 -0.87 -5.19
CA ASP A 58 -21.68 -2.07 -6.01
C ASP A 58 -20.36 -2.65 -6.52
N SER A 59 -19.31 -1.85 -6.56
CA SER A 59 -18.01 -2.26 -7.11
C SER A 59 -16.92 -2.34 -6.04
N LYS A 60 -17.32 -2.42 -4.77
CA LYS A 60 -16.36 -2.43 -3.66
C LYS A 60 -15.36 -3.57 -3.77
N ILE A 61 -15.82 -4.79 -4.05
CA ILE A 61 -14.94 -5.96 -4.17
C ILE A 61 -13.95 -5.77 -5.32
N LYS A 62 -14.41 -5.24 -6.45
CA LYS A 62 -13.54 -4.97 -7.59
C LYS A 62 -12.36 -4.07 -7.19
N TYR A 63 -12.65 -2.96 -6.51
CA TYR A 63 -11.60 -2.03 -6.11
C TYR A 63 -10.69 -2.57 -5.02
N LEU A 64 -11.22 -3.38 -4.10
CA LEU A 64 -10.40 -4.04 -3.09
C LEU A 64 -9.48 -5.08 -3.73
N ASN A 65 -9.92 -5.77 -4.78
CA ASN A 65 -9.06 -6.69 -5.53
C ASN A 65 -7.96 -5.94 -6.29
N GLU A 66 -8.25 -4.75 -6.79
CA GLU A 66 -7.21 -3.89 -7.39
C GLU A 66 -6.17 -3.48 -6.35
N LEU A 67 -6.62 -3.14 -5.14
CA LEU A 67 -5.71 -2.84 -4.03
C LEU A 67 -4.80 -4.04 -3.73
N ASP A 68 -5.35 -5.24 -3.72
CA ASP A 68 -4.58 -6.46 -3.48
C ASP A 68 -3.43 -6.59 -4.49
N VAL A 69 -3.68 -6.32 -5.76
CA VAL A 69 -2.63 -6.35 -6.79
C VAL A 69 -1.53 -5.34 -6.48
N HIS A 70 -1.90 -4.11 -6.12
CA HIS A 70 -0.91 -3.08 -5.82
C HIS A 70 -0.08 -3.43 -4.59
N LEU A 71 -0.69 -4.05 -3.57
CA LEU A 71 0.05 -4.49 -2.39
C LEU A 71 1.03 -5.62 -2.73
N LYS A 72 0.65 -6.54 -3.61
CA LYS A 72 1.53 -7.62 -4.06
C LYS A 72 2.72 -7.08 -4.85
N VAL A 73 2.49 -6.13 -5.75
CA VAL A 73 3.57 -5.48 -6.50
C VAL A 73 4.50 -4.75 -5.53
N LEU A 74 3.92 -4.04 -4.57
CA LEU A 74 4.71 -3.31 -3.58
C LEU A 74 5.64 -4.23 -2.80
N LYS A 75 5.16 -5.42 -2.42
CA LYS A 75 5.98 -6.43 -1.74
C LYS A 75 7.21 -6.82 -2.57
N VAL A 76 7.03 -7.00 -3.87
CA VAL A 76 8.13 -7.36 -4.77
C VAL A 76 9.15 -6.21 -4.85
N LEU A 77 8.66 -4.97 -5.00
CA LEU A 77 9.54 -3.81 -5.10
C LEU A 77 10.34 -3.60 -3.81
N VAL A 78 9.74 -3.83 -2.66
CA VAL A 78 10.43 -3.76 -1.36
C VAL A 78 11.50 -4.85 -1.26
N ARG A 79 11.21 -6.06 -1.72
CA ARG A 79 12.19 -7.15 -1.73
C ARG A 79 13.38 -6.82 -2.61
N ILE A 80 13.13 -6.26 -3.79
CA ILE A 80 14.21 -5.80 -4.69
C ILE A 80 15.06 -4.75 -3.99
N SER A 81 14.42 -3.79 -3.34
CA SER A 81 15.12 -2.73 -2.60
C SER A 81 16.05 -3.30 -1.52
N TYR A 82 15.58 -4.30 -0.79
CA TYR A 82 16.36 -4.96 0.25
C TYR A 82 17.54 -5.72 -0.36
N ARG A 83 17.31 -6.47 -1.44
CA ARG A 83 18.38 -7.24 -2.11
C ARG A 83 19.45 -6.32 -2.70
N LYS A 84 19.06 -5.14 -3.16
CA LYS A 84 20.01 -4.13 -3.64
C LYS A 84 20.68 -3.34 -2.50
N LYS A 85 20.31 -3.64 -1.27
CA LYS A 85 20.86 -3.00 -0.06
C LYS A 85 20.54 -1.51 0.05
N TYR A 86 19.43 -1.08 -0.55
CA TYR A 86 18.94 0.30 -0.42
C TYR A 86 18.25 0.53 0.92
N ILE A 87 17.75 -0.52 1.55
CA ILE A 87 17.10 -0.49 2.86
C ILE A 87 17.71 -1.54 3.76
N THR A 88 17.62 -1.32 5.08
CA THR A 88 18.12 -2.26 6.09
C THR A 88 17.11 -3.39 6.31
N GLY A 89 17.56 -4.47 6.98
CA GLY A 89 16.65 -5.54 7.40
C GLY A 89 15.54 -5.02 8.30
N LYS A 90 15.86 -4.05 9.17
CA LYS A 90 14.86 -3.41 10.03
C LYS A 90 13.80 -2.67 9.22
N ASN A 91 14.22 -1.90 8.21
CA ASN A 91 13.30 -1.20 7.32
C ASN A 91 12.46 -2.19 6.52
N TYR A 92 13.08 -3.26 6.02
CA TYR A 92 12.37 -4.30 5.28
C TYR A 92 11.27 -4.94 6.14
N GLY A 93 11.59 -5.28 7.39
CA GLY A 93 10.61 -5.82 8.33
C GLY A 93 9.47 -4.85 8.60
N ALA A 94 9.79 -3.56 8.77
CA ALA A 94 8.76 -2.53 9.00
C ALA A 94 7.84 -2.38 7.79
N CYS A 95 8.40 -2.35 6.56
CA CYS A 95 7.60 -2.32 5.33
C CYS A 95 6.66 -3.51 5.25
N SER A 96 7.19 -4.71 5.51
CA SER A 96 6.42 -5.95 5.42
C SER A 96 5.26 -5.98 6.41
N ARG A 97 5.48 -5.51 7.64
CA ARG A 97 4.41 -5.44 8.66
C ARG A 97 3.32 -4.46 8.25
N LYS A 98 3.70 -3.29 7.75
CA LYS A 98 2.72 -2.26 7.34
C LYS A 98 1.88 -2.73 6.16
N ILE A 99 2.51 -3.36 5.17
CA ILE A 99 1.79 -3.95 4.04
C ILE A 99 0.86 -5.05 4.55
N GLY A 100 1.34 -5.90 5.45
CA GLY A 100 0.55 -6.99 6.04
C GLY A 100 -0.67 -6.49 6.79
N ASP A 101 -0.54 -5.40 7.55
CA ASP A 101 -1.65 -4.81 8.29
C ASP A 101 -2.76 -4.32 7.36
N VAL A 102 -2.37 -3.60 6.30
CA VAL A 102 -3.34 -3.14 5.28
C VAL A 102 -4.01 -4.34 4.61
N ASN A 103 -3.21 -5.33 4.26
CA ASN A 103 -3.69 -6.55 3.60
C ASN A 103 -4.74 -7.27 4.44
N ASN A 104 -4.49 -7.41 5.74
CA ASN A 104 -5.43 -8.08 6.65
C ASN A 104 -6.76 -7.33 6.75
N ILE A 105 -6.74 -6.01 6.83
CA ILE A 105 -7.95 -5.20 6.85
C ILE A 105 -8.72 -5.35 5.54
N MET A 106 -8.01 -5.31 4.42
CA MET A 106 -8.59 -5.47 3.09
C MET A 106 -9.31 -6.81 2.95
N PHE A 107 -8.66 -7.90 3.35
CA PHE A 107 -9.28 -9.23 3.28
C PHE A 107 -10.51 -9.33 4.19
N GLY A 108 -10.47 -8.72 5.36
CA GLY A 108 -11.63 -8.65 6.24
C GLY A 108 -12.82 -7.97 5.57
N TRP A 109 -12.56 -6.91 4.83
CA TRP A 109 -13.61 -6.19 4.10
C TRP A 109 -14.14 -6.99 2.92
N ILE A 110 -13.26 -7.66 2.15
CA ILE A 110 -13.66 -8.53 1.04
C ILE A 110 -14.56 -9.65 1.58
N TYR A 111 -14.14 -10.26 2.68
CA TYR A 111 -14.91 -11.35 3.31
C TYR A 111 -16.31 -10.88 3.70
N LYS A 112 -16.42 -9.70 4.32
CA LYS A 112 -17.74 -9.13 4.70
C LYS A 112 -18.61 -8.88 3.48
N CYS A 113 -18.03 -8.38 2.38
CA CYS A 113 -18.79 -8.12 1.16
C CYS A 113 -19.29 -9.41 0.51
N GLN A 114 -18.51 -10.49 0.57
CA GLN A 114 -18.88 -11.78 0.00
C GLN A 114 -19.99 -12.48 0.77
N LYS A 115 -20.14 -12.17 2.05
CA LYS A 115 -21.19 -12.79 2.88
C LYS A 115 -22.57 -12.19 2.70
N ARG A 116 -22.67 -11.10 1.97
CA ARG A 116 -23.97 -10.50 1.65
C ARG A 116 -24.60 -11.18 0.42
#